data_9decae9d0fe380aeda46ff6c63d917e4
#
_entry.id   9decae9d0fe380aeda46ff6c63d917e4
#
_cell.length_a   1.000
_cell.length_b   1.000
_cell.length_c   1.000
_cell.angle_alpha   90.00
_cell.angle_beta   90.00
_cell.angle_gamma   90.00
#
_symmetry.space_group_name_H-M   'P 1'
#
loop_
_entity.id
_entity.type
_entity.pdbx_description
1 polymer ?
#
loop_
_entity_poly.entity_id
_entity_poly.type
_entity_poly.pdbx_seq_one_letter_code
_entity_poly.pdbx_strand_id
1 'polypeptide(L)'
;MMFRLSLVLTAVLGFAISVRADGPSRVIISVKDQKLMVMGNGAKLATYPVSTSKFGLGDNWGRMTTPLGFLQVAEKIGDHAPVGAVFRNRRFTGEILKPNAPGRDPVITRIIWLRGLEAANAHAFSRCIYIHGTPEEKFIGRPASYGCIRMKSRDVADLYSQLPLGAIVEIVSDRLPKIPKAPRGAVFTLEQPKAEPADVAEPEAPVEKPPEPVRKSVKKEEQPHFGRSA
;
A
#
# COMPACT_ATOMS: atom_id res chain seq x y z
N MET A 1 -64.51 31.04 37.09
CA MET A 1 -63.09 30.98 37.45
C MET A 1 -62.49 29.74 36.78
N MET A 2 -61.95 29.94 35.51
CA MET A 2 -61.46 28.84 34.63
C MET A 2 -59.94 28.82 34.69
N PHE A 3 -59.36 27.75 35.27
CA PHE A 3 -57.92 27.51 35.26
C PHE A 3 -57.54 26.90 33.91
N ARG A 4 -56.71 27.62 33.13
CA ARG A 4 -56.07 27.09 31.93
C ARG A 4 -54.77 26.39 32.33
N LEU A 5 -54.73 25.07 32.17
CA LEU A 5 -53.53 24.24 32.35
C LEU A 5 -52.71 24.32 31.05
N SER A 6 -51.57 25.03 31.10
CA SER A 6 -50.63 25.09 29.97
C SER A 6 -49.69 23.88 30.06
N LEU A 7 -49.81 22.97 29.09
CA LEU A 7 -48.94 21.82 28.95
C LEU A 7 -47.65 22.28 28.20
N VAL A 8 -46.53 22.38 28.92
CA VAL A 8 -45.22 22.65 28.31
C VAL A 8 -44.63 21.32 27.85
N LEU A 9 -44.61 21.13 26.52
CA LEU A 9 -44.00 19.99 25.86
C LEU A 9 -42.51 20.26 25.71
N THR A 10 -41.66 19.72 26.56
CA THR A 10 -40.18 19.78 26.45
C THR A 10 -39.75 18.74 25.44
N ALA A 11 -39.36 19.19 24.24
CA ALA A 11 -38.73 18.35 23.24
C ALA A 11 -37.26 18.06 23.65
N VAL A 12 -36.97 16.85 24.08
CA VAL A 12 -35.62 16.37 24.29
C VAL A 12 -35.02 16.04 22.93
N LEU A 13 -34.15 16.94 22.42
CA LEU A 13 -33.37 16.73 21.21
C LEU A 13 -32.28 15.71 21.55
N GLY A 14 -32.52 14.44 21.25
CA GLY A 14 -31.53 13.38 21.36
C GLY A 14 -30.40 13.61 20.33
N PHE A 15 -29.25 14.06 20.81
CA PHE A 15 -28.03 14.13 20.00
C PHE A 15 -27.53 12.68 19.79
N ALA A 16 -27.86 12.10 18.63
CA ALA A 16 -27.29 10.82 18.22
C ALA A 16 -25.81 11.06 17.89
N ILE A 17 -24.91 10.68 18.80
CA ILE A 17 -23.46 10.61 18.52
C ILE A 17 -23.29 9.44 17.54
N SER A 18 -23.21 9.75 16.25
CA SER A 18 -22.76 8.78 15.23
C SER A 18 -21.29 8.45 15.51
N VAL A 19 -21.06 7.33 16.20
CA VAL A 19 -19.73 6.74 16.28
C VAL A 19 -19.40 6.25 14.87
N ARG A 20 -18.61 7.02 14.12
CA ARG A 20 -18.03 6.59 12.86
C ARG A 20 -17.20 5.35 13.14
N ALA A 21 -17.59 4.23 12.58
CA ALA A 21 -16.76 3.04 12.53
C ALA A 21 -15.66 3.31 11.50
N ASP A 22 -14.52 3.83 11.95
CA ASP A 22 -13.34 3.99 11.11
C ASP A 22 -12.92 2.61 10.60
N GLY A 23 -12.68 2.49 9.29
CA GLY A 23 -12.17 1.28 8.65
C GLY A 23 -10.79 0.86 9.21
N PRO A 24 -10.12 -0.14 8.60
CA PRO A 24 -8.81 -0.57 9.05
C PRO A 24 -7.82 0.59 9.00
N SER A 25 -7.39 1.06 10.18
CA SER A 25 -6.52 2.23 10.34
C SER A 25 -5.05 1.87 10.46
N ARG A 26 -4.74 0.63 10.81
CA ARG A 26 -3.37 0.17 11.06
C ARG A 26 -3.19 -1.29 10.73
N VAL A 27 -2.02 -1.61 10.21
CA VAL A 27 -1.53 -2.97 10.00
C VAL A 27 -0.28 -3.17 10.83
N ILE A 28 -0.14 -4.32 11.50
CA ILE A 28 1.07 -4.72 12.23
C ILE A 28 1.59 -6.00 11.60
N ILE A 29 2.87 -5.98 11.15
CA ILE A 29 3.54 -7.13 10.55
C ILE A 29 4.62 -7.61 11.50
N SER A 30 4.47 -8.84 12.01
CA SER A 30 5.49 -9.49 12.83
C SER A 30 6.41 -10.32 11.98
N VAL A 31 7.71 -9.99 12.00
CA VAL A 31 8.74 -10.79 11.34
C VAL A 31 8.91 -12.13 12.07
N LYS A 32 8.84 -12.14 13.40
CA LYS A 32 8.98 -13.37 14.20
C LYS A 32 7.86 -14.38 13.97
N ASP A 33 6.61 -13.89 13.87
CA ASP A 33 5.44 -14.76 13.67
C ASP A 33 5.13 -15.01 12.19
N GLN A 34 5.77 -14.27 11.25
CA GLN A 34 5.46 -14.26 9.82
C GLN A 34 3.96 -14.07 9.58
N LYS A 35 3.38 -13.08 10.27
CA LYS A 35 1.96 -12.74 10.22
C LYS A 35 1.75 -11.24 10.13
N LEU A 36 0.70 -10.88 9.42
CA LEU A 36 0.16 -9.54 9.29
C LEU A 36 -1.18 -9.48 10.02
N MET A 37 -1.36 -8.51 10.92
CA MET A 37 -2.59 -8.26 11.65
C MET A 37 -3.19 -6.92 11.24
N VAL A 38 -4.46 -6.94 10.86
CA VAL A 38 -5.25 -5.74 10.52
C VAL A 38 -5.99 -5.28 11.77
N MET A 39 -5.87 -3.99 12.06
CA MET A 39 -6.47 -3.33 13.21
C MET A 39 -7.49 -2.29 12.77
N GLY A 40 -8.59 -2.18 13.50
CA GLY A 40 -9.57 -1.11 13.37
C GLY A 40 -10.24 -0.86 14.72
N ASN A 41 -10.43 0.41 15.09
CA ASN A 41 -11.06 0.81 16.35
C ASN A 41 -10.47 0.12 17.59
N GLY A 42 -9.13 -0.04 17.64
CA GLY A 42 -8.45 -0.69 18.75
C GLY A 42 -8.62 -2.22 18.84
N ALA A 43 -9.35 -2.84 17.92
CA ALA A 43 -9.60 -4.28 17.89
C ALA A 43 -8.90 -4.94 16.68
N LYS A 44 -8.63 -6.24 16.82
CA LYS A 44 -8.12 -7.07 15.73
C LYS A 44 -9.26 -7.46 14.79
N LEU A 45 -9.16 -7.07 13.53
CA LEU A 45 -10.13 -7.41 12.46
C LEU A 45 -9.77 -8.71 11.77
N ALA A 46 -8.52 -8.82 11.30
CA ALA A 46 -8.05 -9.98 10.54
C ALA A 46 -6.59 -10.31 10.87
N THR A 47 -6.16 -11.51 10.48
CA THR A 47 -4.74 -11.91 10.53
C THR A 47 -4.45 -12.80 9.34
N TYR A 48 -3.36 -12.51 8.62
CA TYR A 48 -2.92 -13.24 7.43
C TYR A 48 -1.50 -13.75 7.63
N PRO A 49 -1.16 -14.94 7.15
CA PRO A 49 0.22 -15.38 7.06
C PRO A 49 0.94 -14.59 5.96
N VAL A 50 2.20 -14.23 6.20
CA VAL A 50 3.03 -13.49 5.24
C VAL A 50 4.41 -14.13 5.12
N SER A 51 5.24 -13.66 4.17
CA SER A 51 6.67 -13.93 4.14
C SER A 51 7.44 -12.62 4.03
N THR A 52 8.37 -12.41 4.96
CA THR A 52 9.34 -11.32 4.92
C THR A 52 10.67 -11.80 4.34
N SER A 53 11.69 -10.94 4.31
CA SER A 53 13.00 -11.27 3.73
C SER A 53 13.69 -12.43 4.40
N LYS A 54 14.26 -13.33 3.58
CA LYS A 54 15.21 -14.36 4.03
C LYS A 54 16.62 -13.82 4.32
N PHE A 55 16.89 -12.57 3.95
CA PHE A 55 18.20 -11.93 4.13
C PHE A 55 18.25 -11.03 5.37
N GLY A 56 17.19 -11.04 6.21
CA GLY A 56 17.13 -10.28 7.45
C GLY A 56 16.43 -8.93 7.33
N LEU A 57 16.77 -8.02 8.24
CA LEU A 57 16.07 -6.76 8.48
C LEU A 57 16.95 -5.56 8.16
N GLY A 58 16.36 -4.45 7.76
CA GLY A 58 17.04 -3.19 7.47
C GLY A 58 16.56 -2.50 6.20
N ASP A 59 17.06 -1.27 5.97
CA ASP A 59 16.66 -0.43 4.83
C ASP A 59 17.83 0.04 3.96
N ASN A 60 19.01 -0.56 4.07
CA ASN A 60 20.19 -0.16 3.29
C ASN A 60 20.02 -0.52 1.80
N TRP A 61 20.49 0.36 0.93
CA TRP A 61 20.56 0.13 -0.51
C TRP A 61 21.36 -1.14 -0.86
N GLY A 62 20.90 -1.84 -1.91
CA GLY A 62 21.54 -3.08 -2.36
C GLY A 62 21.32 -4.28 -1.43
N ARG A 63 20.74 -4.10 -0.27
CA ARG A 63 20.36 -5.19 0.62
C ARG A 63 18.92 -5.59 0.36
N MET A 64 18.70 -6.89 0.30
CA MET A 64 17.35 -7.46 0.07
C MET A 64 16.62 -7.71 1.41
N THR A 65 16.74 -6.77 2.33
CA THR A 65 16.21 -6.85 3.70
C THR A 65 14.86 -6.19 3.83
N THR A 66 14.03 -6.64 4.76
CA THR A 66 12.75 -6.00 5.11
C THR A 66 12.99 -4.87 6.10
N PRO A 67 12.53 -3.63 5.83
CA PRO A 67 12.64 -2.53 6.77
C PRO A 67 11.74 -2.74 8.00
N LEU A 68 12.13 -2.20 9.14
CA LEU A 68 11.33 -2.15 10.36
C LEU A 68 10.74 -0.75 10.58
N GLY A 69 9.83 -0.63 11.55
CA GLY A 69 9.25 0.63 12.01
C GLY A 69 7.95 1.00 11.31
N PHE A 70 7.62 2.28 11.32
CA PHE A 70 6.39 2.81 10.77
C PHE A 70 6.55 3.20 9.31
N LEU A 71 5.64 2.67 8.51
CA LEU A 71 5.47 2.99 7.09
C LEU A 71 4.02 3.39 6.84
N GLN A 72 3.74 3.94 5.66
CA GLN A 72 2.36 4.18 5.21
C GLN A 72 2.13 3.58 3.83
N VAL A 73 0.88 3.28 3.53
CA VAL A 73 0.44 2.93 2.18
C VAL A 73 0.51 4.17 1.30
N ALA A 74 1.51 4.24 0.43
CA ALA A 74 1.73 5.38 -0.45
C ALA A 74 0.98 5.25 -1.77
N GLU A 75 0.96 4.03 -2.33
CA GLU A 75 0.28 3.74 -3.60
C GLU A 75 -0.35 2.34 -3.57
N LYS A 76 -1.41 2.18 -4.35
CA LYS A 76 -2.10 0.90 -4.57
C LYS A 76 -2.23 0.66 -6.06
N ILE A 77 -1.79 -0.51 -6.53
CA ILE A 77 -1.75 -0.83 -7.96
C ILE A 77 -2.39 -2.21 -8.17
N GLY A 78 -3.22 -2.30 -9.21
CA GLY A 78 -3.90 -3.53 -9.57
C GLY A 78 -5.40 -3.50 -9.32
N ASP A 79 -6.03 -2.31 -9.26
CA ASP A 79 -7.49 -2.18 -9.24
C ASP A 79 -8.08 -2.98 -10.39
N HIS A 80 -9.10 -3.77 -10.08
CA HIS A 80 -9.81 -4.64 -11.04
C HIS A 80 -8.93 -5.68 -11.76
N ALA A 81 -7.62 -5.77 -11.48
CA ALA A 81 -6.80 -6.83 -12.05
C ALA A 81 -7.25 -8.21 -11.53
N PRO A 82 -7.25 -9.26 -12.37
CA PRO A 82 -7.60 -10.59 -11.92
C PRO A 82 -6.60 -11.12 -10.88
N VAL A 83 -7.07 -12.02 -10.01
CA VAL A 83 -6.19 -12.73 -9.08
C VAL A 83 -5.16 -13.53 -9.88
N GLY A 84 -3.88 -13.40 -9.52
CA GLY A 84 -2.77 -14.01 -10.27
C GLY A 84 -2.19 -13.12 -11.38
N ALA A 85 -2.75 -11.93 -11.64
CA ALA A 85 -2.21 -10.97 -12.61
C ALA A 85 -0.74 -10.67 -12.32
N VAL A 86 0.15 -10.84 -13.31
CA VAL A 86 1.59 -10.60 -13.19
C VAL A 86 1.90 -9.14 -13.45
N PHE A 87 2.69 -8.52 -12.57
CA PHE A 87 3.15 -7.15 -12.72
C PHE A 87 4.66 -7.10 -12.99
N ARG A 88 5.04 -6.30 -14.00
CA ARG A 88 6.43 -5.91 -14.27
C ARG A 88 6.50 -4.39 -14.31
N ASN A 89 7.44 -3.80 -13.58
CA ASN A 89 7.54 -2.35 -13.43
C ASN A 89 6.19 -1.72 -13.05
N ARG A 90 5.44 -2.38 -12.17
CA ARG A 90 4.12 -1.96 -11.64
C ARG A 90 3.00 -1.89 -12.70
N ARG A 91 3.20 -2.50 -13.86
CA ARG A 91 2.19 -2.60 -14.93
C ARG A 91 1.78 -4.04 -15.13
N PHE A 92 0.49 -4.30 -15.30
CA PHE A 92 -0.03 -5.62 -15.65
C PHE A 92 0.52 -6.06 -17.01
N THR A 93 1.03 -7.28 -17.07
CA THR A 93 1.67 -7.83 -18.30
C THR A 93 0.71 -8.57 -19.22
N GLY A 94 -0.53 -8.80 -18.79
CA GLY A 94 -1.49 -9.69 -19.46
C GLY A 94 -1.38 -11.16 -19.00
N GLU A 95 -0.29 -11.54 -18.33
CA GLU A 95 -0.09 -12.90 -17.83
C GLU A 95 -0.80 -13.12 -16.49
N ILE A 96 -1.36 -14.32 -16.30
CA ILE A 96 -2.00 -14.72 -15.03
C ILE A 96 -1.36 -16.03 -14.58
N LEU A 97 -0.84 -16.05 -13.34
CA LEU A 97 -0.25 -17.23 -12.71
C LEU A 97 -1.18 -17.81 -11.63
N LYS A 98 -1.29 -19.13 -11.63
CA LYS A 98 -1.97 -19.86 -10.55
C LYS A 98 -1.07 -19.99 -9.33
N PRO A 99 -1.63 -20.18 -8.12
CA PRO A 99 -0.84 -20.52 -6.94
C PRO A 99 0.06 -21.73 -7.20
N ASN A 100 1.31 -21.64 -6.72
CA ASN A 100 2.35 -22.65 -6.87
C ASN A 100 2.70 -23.02 -8.33
N ALA A 101 2.45 -22.10 -9.29
CA ALA A 101 2.95 -22.26 -10.65
C ALA A 101 4.49 -22.40 -10.62
N PRO A 102 5.05 -23.36 -11.38
CA PRO A 102 6.50 -23.55 -11.41
C PRO A 102 7.22 -22.39 -12.09
N GLY A 103 8.50 -22.23 -11.78
CA GLY A 103 9.37 -21.26 -12.43
C GLY A 103 9.68 -20.04 -11.56
N ARG A 104 9.47 -18.84 -12.11
CA ARG A 104 9.82 -17.56 -11.47
C ARG A 104 8.79 -17.12 -10.42
N ASP A 105 9.21 -16.20 -9.56
CA ASP A 105 8.40 -15.59 -8.49
C ASP A 105 8.20 -14.08 -8.75
N PRO A 106 7.36 -13.69 -9.70
CA PRO A 106 7.04 -12.30 -9.96
C PRO A 106 6.07 -11.73 -8.89
N VAL A 107 5.97 -10.42 -8.84
CA VAL A 107 4.89 -9.72 -8.14
C VAL A 107 3.56 -10.01 -8.85
N ILE A 108 2.57 -10.52 -8.11
CA ILE A 108 1.26 -10.85 -8.70
C ILE A 108 0.09 -10.28 -7.88
N THR A 109 -1.08 -10.26 -8.48
CA THR A 109 -2.41 -9.99 -7.90
C THR A 109 -2.64 -8.54 -7.53
N ARG A 110 -1.88 -7.97 -6.59
CA ARG A 110 -1.99 -6.58 -6.10
C ARG A 110 -0.63 -6.10 -5.63
N ILE A 111 -0.44 -4.78 -5.68
CA ILE A 111 0.70 -4.10 -5.08
C ILE A 111 0.18 -3.03 -4.12
N ILE A 112 0.57 -3.13 -2.86
CA ILE A 112 0.42 -2.10 -1.85
C ILE A 112 1.83 -1.57 -1.60
N TRP A 113 2.15 -0.36 -2.09
CA TRP A 113 3.48 0.20 -2.05
C TRP A 113 3.69 1.02 -0.78
N LEU A 114 4.73 0.72 -0.05
CA LEU A 114 4.99 1.30 1.26
C LEU A 114 6.04 2.41 1.19
N ARG A 115 5.79 3.50 1.93
CA ARG A 115 6.73 4.59 2.16
C ARG A 115 7.11 4.60 3.64
N GLY A 116 8.40 4.68 3.94
CA GLY A 116 8.90 4.85 5.30
C GLY A 116 8.54 6.21 5.88
N LEU A 117 8.26 6.23 7.17
CA LEU A 117 7.95 7.44 7.95
C LEU A 117 9.08 7.83 8.91
N GLU A 118 10.14 7.03 8.97
CA GLU A 118 11.27 7.18 9.89
C GLU A 118 12.59 7.18 9.11
N ALA A 119 13.63 7.78 9.67
CA ALA A 119 14.96 7.77 9.06
C ALA A 119 15.49 6.35 8.82
N ALA A 120 15.16 5.40 9.71
CA ALA A 120 15.57 4.00 9.64
C ALA A 120 14.92 3.21 8.49
N ASN A 121 13.87 3.73 7.85
CA ASN A 121 13.16 3.11 6.74
C ASN A 121 12.86 4.08 5.57
N ALA A 122 13.59 5.19 5.50
CA ALA A 122 13.39 6.25 4.52
C ALA A 122 13.53 5.78 3.05
N HIS A 123 14.31 4.73 2.80
CA HIS A 123 14.52 4.18 1.44
C HIS A 123 13.45 3.18 1.00
N ALA A 124 12.51 2.77 1.88
CA ALA A 124 11.53 1.73 1.60
C ALA A 124 10.76 1.97 0.28
N PHE A 125 10.33 3.20 0.02
CA PHE A 125 9.62 3.55 -1.21
C PHE A 125 10.51 3.39 -2.45
N SER A 126 11.70 3.98 -2.45
CA SER A 126 12.65 3.92 -3.56
C SER A 126 13.18 2.50 -3.79
N ARG A 127 13.29 1.69 -2.73
CA ARG A 127 13.65 0.26 -2.79
C ARG A 127 12.50 -0.63 -3.25
N CYS A 128 11.32 -0.07 -3.55
CA CYS A 128 10.15 -0.82 -3.99
C CYS A 128 9.69 -1.87 -2.95
N ILE A 129 9.59 -1.48 -1.69
CA ILE A 129 9.04 -2.35 -0.65
C ILE A 129 7.52 -2.40 -0.78
N TYR A 130 7.00 -3.58 -1.13
CA TYR A 130 5.58 -3.84 -1.36
C TYR A 130 5.02 -4.86 -0.38
N ILE A 131 3.70 -4.79 -0.14
CA ILE A 131 2.89 -5.95 0.21
C ILE A 131 2.25 -6.42 -1.09
N HIS A 132 2.48 -7.70 -1.48
CA HIS A 132 2.03 -8.19 -2.78
C HIS A 132 1.76 -9.70 -2.78
N GLY A 133 1.04 -10.18 -3.78
CA GLY A 133 0.83 -11.60 -4.00
C GLY A 133 2.07 -12.29 -4.60
N THR A 134 2.19 -13.58 -4.33
CA THR A 134 3.24 -14.45 -4.88
C THR A 134 2.64 -15.73 -5.46
N PRO A 135 3.16 -16.27 -6.58
CA PRO A 135 2.80 -17.62 -6.99
C PRO A 135 3.38 -18.68 -6.03
N GLU A 136 4.46 -18.38 -5.29
CA GLU A 136 5.09 -19.30 -4.34
C GLU A 136 4.36 -19.39 -3.00
N GLU A 137 3.03 -19.61 -3.01
CA GLU A 137 2.20 -19.61 -1.79
C GLU A 137 2.60 -20.68 -0.76
N LYS A 138 3.25 -21.78 -1.19
CA LYS A 138 3.81 -22.82 -0.31
C LYS A 138 4.89 -22.31 0.66
N PHE A 139 5.47 -21.14 0.38
CA PHE A 139 6.50 -20.54 1.22
C PHE A 139 5.96 -19.48 2.18
N ILE A 140 4.68 -19.13 2.10
CA ILE A 140 4.04 -18.20 3.03
C ILE A 140 4.05 -18.77 4.46
N GLY A 141 4.39 -17.94 5.43
CA GLY A 141 4.53 -18.30 6.84
C GLY A 141 5.98 -18.50 7.29
N ARG A 142 6.95 -18.32 6.38
CA ARG A 142 8.40 -18.36 6.68
C ARG A 142 9.15 -17.27 5.92
N PRO A 143 10.33 -16.82 6.38
CA PRO A 143 11.17 -15.87 5.65
C PRO A 143 11.54 -16.45 4.28
N ALA A 144 11.12 -15.82 3.18
CA ALA A 144 11.34 -16.32 1.83
C ALA A 144 11.48 -15.20 0.79
N SER A 145 11.14 -13.93 1.13
CA SER A 145 11.18 -12.82 0.18
C SER A 145 12.58 -12.22 0.00
N TYR A 146 12.66 -11.22 -0.85
CA TYR A 146 13.83 -10.40 -1.14
C TYR A 146 13.65 -8.96 -0.66
N GLY A 147 12.91 -8.76 0.44
CA GLY A 147 12.66 -7.46 1.07
C GLY A 147 11.17 -7.11 1.19
N CYS A 148 10.37 -7.41 0.18
CA CYS A 148 8.93 -7.21 0.20
C CYS A 148 8.19 -8.15 1.17
N ILE A 149 6.96 -7.84 1.46
CA ILE A 149 6.04 -8.65 2.24
C ILE A 149 5.15 -9.43 1.26
N ARG A 150 5.36 -10.75 1.17
CA ARG A 150 4.57 -11.61 0.30
C ARG A 150 3.34 -12.14 1.02
N MET A 151 2.25 -12.27 0.30
CA MET A 151 0.98 -12.85 0.76
C MET A 151 0.44 -13.85 -0.26
N LYS A 152 -0.47 -14.72 0.17
CA LYS A 152 -1.29 -15.48 -0.77
C LYS A 152 -2.14 -14.54 -1.61
N SER A 153 -2.41 -14.92 -2.84
CA SER A 153 -3.14 -14.08 -3.79
C SER A 153 -4.52 -13.64 -3.30
N ARG A 154 -5.27 -14.54 -2.65
CA ARG A 154 -6.57 -14.20 -2.05
C ARG A 154 -6.44 -13.25 -0.87
N ASP A 155 -5.46 -13.49 -0.02
CA ASP A 155 -5.24 -12.69 1.20
C ASP A 155 -4.83 -11.26 0.85
N VAL A 156 -3.95 -11.06 -0.14
CA VAL A 156 -3.56 -9.72 -0.57
C VAL A 156 -4.68 -8.99 -1.30
N ALA A 157 -5.53 -9.70 -2.05
CA ALA A 157 -6.70 -9.09 -2.69
C ALA A 157 -7.72 -8.61 -1.65
N ASP A 158 -7.95 -9.40 -0.60
CA ASP A 158 -8.80 -9.03 0.53
C ASP A 158 -8.22 -7.84 1.31
N LEU A 159 -6.95 -7.90 1.70
CA LEU A 159 -6.26 -6.78 2.35
C LEU A 159 -6.32 -5.49 1.51
N TYR A 160 -6.08 -5.61 0.21
CA TYR A 160 -6.07 -4.48 -0.72
C TYR A 160 -7.43 -3.77 -0.76
N SER A 161 -8.54 -4.51 -0.77
CA SER A 161 -9.88 -3.92 -0.81
C SER A 161 -10.22 -3.13 0.46
N GLN A 162 -9.64 -3.50 1.59
CA GLN A 162 -9.94 -2.92 2.90
C GLN A 162 -9.00 -1.78 3.29
N LEU A 163 -7.73 -1.82 2.84
CA LEU A 163 -6.69 -0.92 3.33
C LEU A 163 -6.65 0.38 2.51
N PRO A 164 -6.96 1.55 3.12
CA PRO A 164 -6.95 2.82 2.40
C PRO A 164 -5.52 3.33 2.14
N LEU A 165 -5.38 4.29 1.22
CA LEU A 165 -4.17 5.09 1.09
C LEU A 165 -3.90 5.84 2.40
N GLY A 166 -2.64 6.00 2.76
CA GLY A 166 -2.23 6.63 4.03
C GLY A 166 -2.35 5.74 5.26
N ALA A 167 -2.93 4.53 5.15
CA ALA A 167 -2.99 3.60 6.28
C ALA A 167 -1.59 3.30 6.83
N ILE A 168 -1.48 3.24 8.16
CA ILE A 168 -0.21 2.96 8.84
C ILE A 168 0.10 1.47 8.81
N VAL A 169 1.32 1.14 8.42
CA VAL A 169 1.89 -0.21 8.43
C VAL A 169 3.11 -0.22 9.34
N GLU A 170 3.01 -0.90 10.46
CA GLU A 170 4.13 -1.10 11.37
C GLU A 170 4.75 -2.47 11.16
N ILE A 171 6.06 -2.52 10.92
CA ILE A 171 6.81 -3.78 10.80
C ILE A 171 7.68 -3.95 12.04
N VAL A 172 7.41 -4.99 12.82
CA VAL A 172 8.10 -5.28 14.07
C VAL A 172 8.91 -6.57 13.96
N SER A 173 10.07 -6.61 14.63
CA SER A 173 10.91 -7.81 14.74
C SER A 173 10.27 -8.87 15.63
N ASP A 174 9.52 -8.45 16.63
CA ASP A 174 8.91 -9.30 17.65
C ASP A 174 7.56 -9.89 17.25
N ARG A 175 6.93 -10.62 18.20
CA ARG A 175 5.60 -11.22 18.02
C ARG A 175 4.52 -10.17 17.93
N LEU A 176 3.42 -10.53 17.27
CA LEU A 176 2.21 -9.71 17.26
C LEU A 176 1.69 -9.48 18.71
N PRO A 177 1.20 -8.27 18.99
CA PRO A 177 0.55 -7.99 20.28
C PRO A 177 -0.71 -8.86 20.46
N LYS A 178 -0.98 -9.23 21.71
CA LYS A 178 -2.21 -9.92 22.08
C LYS A 178 -3.34 -8.91 22.21
N ILE A 179 -4.15 -8.79 21.16
CA ILE A 179 -5.28 -7.85 21.11
C ILE A 179 -6.59 -8.63 21.03
N PRO A 180 -7.64 -8.21 21.75
CA PRO A 180 -8.96 -8.83 21.65
C PRO A 180 -9.47 -8.78 20.20
N LYS A 181 -10.19 -9.82 19.79
CA LYS A 181 -10.86 -9.85 18.49
C LYS A 181 -12.09 -8.94 18.54
N ALA A 182 -12.37 -8.23 17.45
CA ALA A 182 -13.62 -7.47 17.32
C ALA A 182 -14.84 -8.39 17.52
N PRO A 183 -15.95 -7.90 18.10
CA PRO A 183 -17.19 -8.64 18.19
C PRO A 183 -17.65 -9.14 16.82
N ARG A 184 -18.23 -10.36 16.77
CA ARG A 184 -18.83 -10.86 15.51
C ARG A 184 -20.03 -9.97 15.17
N GLY A 185 -20.03 -9.42 13.96
CA GLY A 185 -21.13 -8.57 13.45
C GLY A 185 -20.79 -7.09 13.30
N ALA A 186 -19.58 -6.65 13.61
CA ALA A 186 -19.13 -5.33 13.21
C ALA A 186 -18.99 -5.28 11.67
N VAL A 187 -20.04 -4.82 11.00
CA VAL A 187 -20.02 -4.56 9.55
C VAL A 187 -19.27 -3.24 9.35
N PHE A 188 -18.05 -3.31 8.84
CA PHE A 188 -17.28 -2.13 8.47
C PHE A 188 -17.69 -1.73 7.05
N THR A 189 -18.61 -0.80 6.93
CA THR A 189 -18.97 -0.19 5.64
C THR A 189 -17.89 0.84 5.32
N LEU A 190 -17.14 0.60 4.25
CA LEU A 190 -16.21 1.58 3.69
C LEU A 190 -17.02 2.69 3.01
N GLU A 191 -17.38 3.74 3.73
CA GLU A 191 -17.72 5.01 3.07
C GLU A 191 -16.39 5.64 2.65
N GLN A 192 -16.19 5.70 1.33
CA GLN A 192 -15.14 6.54 0.76
C GLN A 192 -15.38 7.98 1.22
N PRO A 193 -14.36 8.73 1.66
CA PRO A 193 -14.52 10.13 1.94
C PRO A 193 -15.02 10.78 0.64
N LYS A 194 -16.25 11.33 0.70
CA LYS A 194 -16.80 12.15 -0.37
C LYS A 194 -15.81 13.31 -0.52
N ALA A 195 -15.15 13.37 -1.67
CA ALA A 195 -14.30 14.51 -2.01
C ALA A 195 -15.18 15.74 -1.91
N GLU A 196 -14.91 16.63 -0.97
CA GLU A 196 -15.44 17.98 -1.01
C GLU A 196 -14.97 18.60 -2.32
N PRO A 197 -15.85 19.26 -3.07
CA PRO A 197 -15.42 19.99 -4.26
C PRO A 197 -14.37 21.01 -3.81
N ALA A 198 -13.14 20.84 -4.29
CA ALA A 198 -12.12 21.85 -4.14
C ALA A 198 -12.69 23.15 -4.71
N ASP A 199 -12.70 24.18 -3.86
CA ASP A 199 -13.02 25.54 -4.23
C ASP A 199 -12.17 25.90 -5.46
N VAL A 200 -12.84 26.16 -6.58
CA VAL A 200 -12.17 26.44 -7.85
C VAL A 200 -11.58 27.84 -7.71
N ALA A 201 -10.33 27.91 -7.30
CA ALA A 201 -9.54 29.12 -7.41
C ALA A 201 -9.43 29.47 -8.91
N GLU A 202 -9.79 30.72 -9.20
CA GLU A 202 -9.77 31.39 -10.49
C GLU A 202 -8.42 31.18 -11.23
N PRO A 203 -8.41 31.02 -12.56
CA PRO A 203 -7.17 30.68 -13.27
C PRO A 203 -6.21 31.89 -13.26
N GLU A 204 -5.08 31.70 -12.61
CA GLU A 204 -3.93 32.62 -12.75
C GLU A 204 -3.44 32.64 -14.20
N ALA A 205 -2.98 33.83 -14.61
CA ALA A 205 -2.56 34.25 -15.95
C ALA A 205 -1.55 33.31 -16.62
N PRO A 206 -1.44 33.36 -17.97
CA PRO A 206 -0.66 32.40 -18.76
C PRO A 206 0.83 32.49 -18.46
N VAL A 207 1.41 31.35 -18.05
CA VAL A 207 2.86 31.17 -17.89
C VAL A 207 3.51 31.19 -19.26
N GLU A 208 4.40 32.15 -19.45
CA GLU A 208 5.25 32.36 -20.63
C GLU A 208 6.05 31.10 -20.94
N LYS A 209 6.01 30.63 -22.19
CA LYS A 209 6.73 29.43 -22.64
C LYS A 209 8.23 29.60 -22.51
N PRO A 210 8.97 28.60 -22.03
CA PRO A 210 10.44 28.62 -22.06
C PRO A 210 10.94 28.70 -23.52
N PRO A 211 12.06 29.39 -23.80
CA PRO A 211 12.63 29.49 -25.15
C PRO A 211 13.12 28.13 -25.65
N GLU A 212 12.88 27.85 -26.93
CA GLU A 212 13.34 26.64 -27.62
C GLU A 212 14.86 26.50 -27.57
N PRO A 213 15.38 25.25 -27.41
CA PRO A 213 16.82 25.04 -27.45
C PRO A 213 17.38 25.26 -28.86
N VAL A 214 18.35 26.18 -28.96
CA VAL A 214 19.13 26.47 -30.17
C VAL A 214 19.83 25.20 -30.61
N ARG A 215 19.47 24.68 -31.81
CA ARG A 215 20.19 23.60 -32.50
C ARG A 215 21.58 24.09 -32.88
N LYS A 216 22.60 23.65 -32.15
CA LYS A 216 23.99 23.76 -32.64
C LYS A 216 24.21 22.75 -33.75
N SER A 217 24.52 23.26 -34.96
CA SER A 217 24.95 22.46 -36.10
C SER A 217 26.29 21.80 -35.81
N VAL A 218 26.28 20.48 -35.73
CA VAL A 218 27.51 19.67 -35.64
C VAL A 218 28.13 19.62 -37.02
N LYS A 219 29.29 20.27 -37.21
CA LYS A 219 30.15 20.11 -38.37
C LYS A 219 30.65 18.66 -38.41
N LYS A 220 30.45 18.03 -39.55
CA LYS A 220 30.93 16.71 -39.88
C LYS A 220 32.46 16.78 -40.03
N GLU A 221 33.20 16.19 -39.12
CA GLU A 221 34.66 16.05 -39.20
C GLU A 221 34.96 14.79 -40.04
N GLU A 222 35.70 14.97 -41.14
CA GLU A 222 36.16 13.90 -42.03
C GLU A 222 37.21 13.03 -41.31
N GLN A 223 37.03 11.73 -41.37
CA GLN A 223 38.00 10.76 -40.89
C GLN A 223 39.08 10.55 -41.96
N PRO A 224 40.37 10.52 -41.61
CA PRO A 224 41.42 10.20 -42.58
C PRO A 224 41.48 8.68 -42.84
N HIS A 225 41.51 8.34 -44.11
CA HIS A 225 41.80 7.01 -44.64
C HIS A 225 43.21 6.56 -44.22
N PHE A 226 43.30 5.48 -43.47
CA PHE A 226 44.53 4.71 -43.33
C PHE A 226 44.54 3.58 -44.36
N GLY A 227 45.48 3.71 -45.32
CA GLY A 227 45.74 2.74 -46.38
C GLY A 227 46.31 1.45 -45.84
N ARG A 228 45.86 0.33 -46.42
CA ARG A 228 46.53 -0.98 -46.36
C ARG A 228 47.81 -0.92 -47.16
N SER A 229 48.90 -1.44 -46.62
CA SER A 229 50.07 -1.90 -47.37
C SER A 229 50.61 -3.18 -46.79
N ALA A 230 50.71 -4.19 -47.66
CA ALA A 230 51.52 -5.39 -47.71
C ALA A 230 51.55 -6.33 -46.49
#